data_1b486977f5adbef280946ba8817f3810
#
_entry.id   1b486977f5adbef280946ba8817f3810
#
_cell.length_a   1.000
_cell.length_b   1.000
_cell.length_c   1.000
_cell.angle_alpha   90.00
_cell.angle_beta   90.00
_cell.angle_gamma   90.00
#
_symmetry.space_group_name_H-M   'P 1'
#
loop_
_entity.id
_entity.type
_entity.pdbx_description
1 polymer ?
#
loop_
_entity_poly.entity_id
_entity_poly.type
_entity_poly.pdbx_seq_one_letter_code
_entity_poly.pdbx_strand_id
1 'polypeptide(L)'
;PDYNDMEIEMTPMVKAIYFLFLRHPEGIVFKDLPDYRNELRTIYASLCRFDDKEKMEKSIMDVTDPTKNTINENASRIMKAFVKQFDKSLAQNYYITGERGKAKKITLPPHLVTWDQRLLK
;
A
#
# COMPACT_ATOMS: atom_id res chain seq x y z
N PRO A 1 -18.80 -14.86 7.73
CA PRO A 1 -18.81 -13.87 6.69
C PRO A 1 -17.62 -14.04 5.78
N ASP A 2 -17.85 -13.72 4.57
CA ASP A 2 -16.74 -13.65 3.65
C ASP A 2 -15.85 -12.49 4.04
N TYR A 3 -14.57 -12.75 4.10
CA TYR A 3 -13.61 -11.68 4.32
C TYR A 3 -13.68 -10.67 3.18
N ASN A 4 -14.16 -11.09 2.02
CA ASN A 4 -14.33 -10.23 0.86
C ASN A 4 -15.32 -9.09 1.10
N ASP A 5 -16.25 -9.28 2.04
CA ASP A 5 -17.25 -8.27 2.36
C ASP A 5 -16.77 -7.31 3.45
N MET A 6 -15.61 -7.59 4.05
CA MET A 6 -15.07 -6.70 5.07
C MET A 6 -14.37 -5.52 4.43
N GLU A 7 -14.82 -4.33 4.77
CA GLU A 7 -14.21 -3.10 4.30
C GLU A 7 -13.11 -2.70 5.27
N ILE A 8 -11.90 -2.57 4.73
CA ILE A 8 -10.76 -2.09 5.50
C ILE A 8 -10.60 -0.61 5.23
N GLU A 9 -10.79 0.20 6.26
CA GLU A 9 -10.72 1.65 6.12
C GLU A 9 -9.27 2.12 6.01
N MET A 10 -8.97 2.75 4.88
CA MET A 10 -7.66 3.33 4.62
C MET A 10 -7.84 4.59 3.79
N THR A 11 -7.00 5.59 4.06
CA THR A 11 -6.99 6.79 3.21
C THR A 11 -6.51 6.43 1.81
N PRO A 12 -6.79 7.26 0.80
CA PRO A 12 -6.37 6.95 -0.57
C PRO A 12 -4.87 6.67 -0.72
N MET A 13 -4.01 7.43 -0.06
CA MET A 13 -2.55 7.18 -0.17
C MET A 13 -2.17 5.86 0.48
N VAL A 14 -2.71 5.57 1.66
CA VAL A 14 -2.43 4.31 2.35
C VAL A 14 -2.89 3.14 1.49
N LYS A 15 -4.08 3.28 0.90
CA LYS A 15 -4.63 2.25 0.02
C LYS A 15 -3.78 2.08 -1.24
N ALA A 16 -3.30 3.18 -1.82
CA ALA A 16 -2.45 3.12 -3.00
C ALA A 16 -1.14 2.38 -2.73
N ILE A 17 -0.52 2.64 -1.59
CA ILE A 17 0.69 1.94 -1.17
C ILE A 17 0.40 0.45 -1.01
N TYR A 18 -0.72 0.11 -0.40
CA TYR A 18 -1.11 -1.29 -0.21
C TYR A 18 -1.24 -2.01 -1.56
N PHE A 19 -1.94 -1.39 -2.51
CA PHE A 19 -2.11 -1.98 -3.83
C PHE A 19 -0.79 -2.09 -4.60
N LEU A 20 0.11 -1.13 -4.41
CA LEU A 20 1.44 -1.22 -5.02
C LEU A 20 2.16 -2.48 -4.56
N PHE A 21 2.13 -2.76 -3.26
CA PHE A 21 2.79 -3.95 -2.71
C PHE A 21 2.07 -5.24 -3.12
N LEU A 22 0.75 -5.21 -3.28
CA LEU A 22 0.01 -6.37 -3.79
C LEU A 22 0.42 -6.73 -5.22
N ARG A 23 0.79 -5.72 -6.02
CA ARG A 23 1.25 -5.96 -7.39
C ARG A 23 2.68 -6.47 -7.46
N HIS A 24 3.40 -6.43 -6.35
CA HIS A 24 4.79 -6.87 -6.27
C HIS A 24 4.95 -7.87 -5.14
N PRO A 25 4.44 -9.11 -5.31
CA PRO A 25 4.50 -10.12 -4.25
C PRO A 25 5.93 -10.52 -3.89
N GLU A 26 6.88 -10.26 -4.79
CA GLU A 26 8.30 -10.47 -4.50
C GLU A 26 8.83 -9.47 -3.48
N GLY A 27 8.11 -8.37 -3.24
CA GLY A 27 8.48 -7.34 -2.29
C GLY A 27 9.19 -6.16 -2.93
N ILE A 28 9.23 -5.06 -2.18
CA ILE A 28 9.90 -3.83 -2.61
C ILE A 28 10.83 -3.38 -1.48
N VAL A 29 12.09 -3.12 -1.84
CA VAL A 29 13.04 -2.50 -0.91
C VAL A 29 12.70 -1.01 -0.84
N PHE A 30 12.56 -0.47 0.37
CA PHE A 30 12.11 0.92 0.52
C PHE A 30 13.03 1.92 -0.17
N LYS A 31 14.33 1.67 -0.22
CA LYS A 31 15.26 2.58 -0.91
C LYS A 31 15.02 2.64 -2.41
N ASP A 32 14.33 1.64 -2.98
CA ASP A 32 14.05 1.56 -4.41
C ASP A 32 12.68 2.15 -4.77
N LEU A 33 11.94 2.66 -3.79
CA LEU A 33 10.61 3.24 -4.03
C LEU A 33 10.59 4.32 -5.12
N PRO A 34 11.63 5.13 -5.29
CA PRO A 34 11.62 6.09 -6.40
C PRO A 34 11.38 5.45 -7.78
N ASP A 35 11.80 4.20 -7.96
CA ASP A 35 11.60 3.48 -9.21
C ASP A 35 10.14 3.11 -9.47
N TYR A 36 9.30 3.18 -8.43
CA TYR A 36 7.89 2.80 -8.50
C TYR A 36 6.96 4.01 -8.53
N ARG A 37 7.51 5.22 -8.66
CA ARG A 37 6.69 6.45 -8.61
C ARG A 37 5.62 6.50 -9.67
N ASN A 38 5.94 6.11 -10.90
CA ASN A 38 4.96 6.16 -11.99
C ASN A 38 3.81 5.18 -11.75
N GLU A 39 4.14 4.00 -11.28
CA GLU A 39 3.13 2.99 -10.97
C GLU A 39 2.24 3.47 -9.82
N LEU A 40 2.85 3.98 -8.76
CA LEU A 40 2.11 4.51 -7.61
C LEU A 40 1.22 5.68 -8.02
N ARG A 41 1.72 6.56 -8.87
CA ARG A 41 0.96 7.71 -9.37
C ARG A 41 -0.31 7.25 -10.08
N THR A 42 -0.19 6.23 -10.91
CA THR A 42 -1.34 5.67 -11.63
C THR A 42 -2.36 5.08 -10.65
N ILE A 43 -1.91 4.34 -9.67
CA ILE A 43 -2.81 3.74 -8.66
C ILE A 43 -3.50 4.84 -7.86
N TYR A 44 -2.73 5.80 -7.38
CA TYR A 44 -3.26 6.88 -6.54
C TYR A 44 -4.29 7.72 -7.29
N ALA A 45 -4.02 8.02 -8.55
CA ALA A 45 -4.96 8.78 -9.39
C ALA A 45 -6.28 8.02 -9.60
N SER A 46 -6.24 6.68 -9.59
CA SER A 46 -7.45 5.86 -9.71
C SER A 46 -8.31 5.88 -8.47
N LEU A 47 -7.70 6.14 -7.30
CA LEU A 47 -8.37 6.06 -6.02
C LEU A 47 -8.99 7.37 -5.58
N CYS A 48 -8.54 8.48 -6.10
CA CYS A 48 -9.13 9.74 -5.74
C CYS A 48 -8.94 10.76 -6.86
N ARG A 49 -9.84 11.76 -6.85
CA ARG A 49 -9.77 12.87 -7.79
C ARG A 49 -8.97 13.99 -7.17
N PHE A 50 -8.06 14.53 -7.93
CA PHE A 50 -7.26 15.66 -7.49
C PHE A 50 -7.52 16.85 -8.39
N ASP A 51 -7.93 17.95 -7.77
CA ASP A 51 -8.00 19.22 -8.45
C ASP A 51 -6.63 19.89 -8.50
N ASP A 52 -5.74 19.47 -7.60
CA ASP A 52 -4.41 20.04 -7.46
C ASP A 52 -3.35 18.98 -7.72
N LYS A 53 -2.80 19.01 -8.92
CA LYS A 53 -1.77 18.06 -9.34
C LYS A 53 -0.47 18.24 -8.57
N GLU A 54 -0.19 19.47 -8.11
CA GLU A 54 1.03 19.74 -7.35
C GLU A 54 0.99 19.04 -6.00
N LYS A 55 -0.17 19.05 -5.33
CA LYS A 55 -0.33 18.34 -4.06
C LYS A 55 -0.20 16.85 -4.25
N MET A 56 -0.77 16.32 -5.32
CA MET A 56 -0.67 14.90 -5.64
C MET A 56 0.79 14.51 -5.83
N GLU A 57 1.53 15.27 -6.63
CA GLU A 57 2.93 15.00 -6.88
C GLU A 57 3.77 15.11 -5.62
N LYS A 58 3.50 16.09 -4.78
CA LYS A 58 4.22 16.21 -3.51
C LYS A 58 4.01 14.99 -2.63
N SER A 59 2.77 14.52 -2.54
CA SER A 59 2.47 13.32 -1.76
C SER A 59 3.19 12.09 -2.30
N ILE A 60 3.23 11.93 -3.61
CA ILE A 60 3.95 10.83 -4.26
C ILE A 60 5.45 10.93 -3.96
N MET A 61 6.02 12.10 -4.10
CA MET A 61 7.44 12.31 -3.84
C MET A 61 7.79 12.03 -2.39
N ASP A 62 6.96 12.50 -1.46
CA ASP A 62 7.21 12.31 -0.02
C ASP A 62 7.18 10.84 0.37
N VAL A 63 6.19 10.10 -0.10
CA VAL A 63 6.04 8.69 0.31
C VAL A 63 7.06 7.78 -0.35
N THR A 64 7.60 8.18 -1.49
CA THR A 64 8.62 7.40 -2.19
C THR A 64 10.04 7.86 -1.91
N ASP A 65 10.21 8.85 -1.03
CA ASP A 65 11.52 9.34 -0.63
C ASP A 65 12.05 8.49 0.53
N PRO A 66 13.07 7.66 0.30
CA PRO A 66 13.57 6.77 1.35
C PRO A 66 14.25 7.49 2.51
N THR A 67 14.57 8.79 2.36
CA THR A 67 15.16 9.57 3.45
C THR A 67 14.11 10.09 4.43
N LYS A 68 12.84 10.01 4.05
CA LYS A 68 11.72 10.43 4.90
C LYS A 68 11.06 9.23 5.57
N ASN A 69 10.40 9.48 6.68
CA ASN A 69 9.70 8.43 7.43
C ASN A 69 8.29 8.14 6.89
N THR A 70 7.88 8.81 5.83
CA THR A 70 6.51 8.76 5.32
C THR A 70 6.08 7.35 4.95
N ILE A 71 6.95 6.58 4.28
CA ILE A 71 6.60 5.20 3.91
C ILE A 71 6.39 4.33 5.15
N ASN A 72 7.21 4.50 6.19
CA ASN A 72 7.04 3.74 7.42
C ASN A 72 5.74 4.10 8.13
N GLU A 73 5.37 5.38 8.11
CA GLU A 73 4.09 5.81 8.67
C GLU A 73 2.91 5.19 7.94
N ASN A 74 2.98 5.14 6.60
CA ASN A 74 1.94 4.51 5.80
C ASN A 74 1.86 3.00 6.05
N ALA A 75 3.00 2.34 6.15
CA ALA A 75 3.04 0.90 6.47
C ALA A 75 2.40 0.64 7.84
N SER A 76 2.67 1.50 8.82
CA SER A 76 2.03 1.40 10.14
C SER A 76 0.52 1.58 10.07
N ARG A 77 0.05 2.50 9.24
CA ARG A 77 -1.39 2.73 9.07
C ARG A 77 -2.06 1.52 8.44
N ILE A 78 -1.38 0.87 7.49
CA ILE A 78 -1.88 -0.37 6.90
C ILE A 78 -2.00 -1.44 7.98
N MET A 79 -0.95 -1.62 8.77
CA MET A 79 -0.96 -2.60 9.86
C MET A 79 -2.11 -2.34 10.81
N LYS A 80 -2.29 -1.08 11.24
CA LYS A 80 -3.36 -0.72 12.19
C LYS A 80 -4.74 -0.98 11.60
N ALA A 81 -4.92 -0.73 10.30
CA ALA A 81 -6.20 -0.96 9.65
C ALA A 81 -6.59 -2.44 9.69
N PHE A 82 -5.63 -3.33 9.46
CA PHE A 82 -5.91 -4.76 9.49
C PHE A 82 -6.05 -5.31 10.91
N VAL A 83 -5.21 -4.85 11.83
CA VAL A 83 -5.26 -5.29 13.24
C VAL A 83 -6.60 -4.89 13.87
N LYS A 84 -7.17 -3.78 13.42
CA LYS A 84 -8.48 -3.33 13.91
C LYS A 84 -9.60 -4.28 13.52
N GLN A 85 -9.49 -4.98 12.39
CA GLN A 85 -10.54 -5.85 11.85
C GLN A 85 -10.30 -7.33 12.14
N PHE A 86 -9.06 -7.73 12.36
CA PHE A 86 -8.67 -9.14 12.52
C PHE A 86 -7.82 -9.34 13.76
N ASP A 87 -7.72 -10.59 14.20
CA ASP A 87 -6.73 -10.95 15.20
C ASP A 87 -5.34 -10.59 14.68
N LYS A 88 -4.46 -10.24 15.60
CA LYS A 88 -3.10 -9.83 15.24
C LYS A 88 -2.37 -10.93 14.45
N SER A 89 -2.54 -12.19 14.83
CA SER A 89 -1.88 -13.30 14.13
C SER A 89 -2.40 -13.46 12.70
N LEU A 90 -3.70 -13.21 12.48
CA LEU A 90 -4.28 -13.28 11.13
C LEU A 90 -3.91 -12.05 10.33
N ALA A 91 -3.94 -10.87 10.97
CA ALA A 91 -3.68 -9.60 10.30
C ALA A 91 -2.29 -9.54 9.70
N GLN A 92 -1.30 -10.19 10.32
CA GLN A 92 0.09 -10.11 9.86
C GLN A 92 0.29 -10.65 8.44
N ASN A 93 -0.64 -11.47 7.94
CA ASN A 93 -0.58 -11.96 6.56
C ASN A 93 -1.03 -10.91 5.55
N TYR A 94 -1.69 -9.86 6.01
CA TYR A 94 -2.28 -8.84 5.14
C TYR A 94 -1.48 -7.55 5.07
N TYR A 95 -0.70 -7.23 6.10
CA TYR A 95 0.04 -5.98 6.09
C TYR A 95 1.48 -6.16 5.60
N ILE A 96 2.12 -5.06 5.31
CA ILE A 96 3.47 -5.05 4.76
C ILE A 96 4.47 -5.37 5.86
N THR A 97 5.29 -6.42 5.65
CA THR A 97 6.30 -6.84 6.62
C THR A 97 7.64 -7.11 5.94
N GLY A 98 8.69 -7.11 6.72
CA GLY A 98 10.02 -7.43 6.25
C GLY A 98 11.09 -6.84 7.15
N GLU A 99 12.29 -7.35 7.00
CA GLU A 99 13.44 -6.88 7.76
C GLU A 99 13.92 -5.53 7.22
N ARG A 100 14.50 -4.75 8.11
CA ARG A 100 15.04 -3.44 7.74
C ARG A 100 16.13 -3.61 6.66
N GLY A 101 16.04 -2.79 5.62
CA GLY A 101 17.00 -2.80 4.53
C GLY A 101 16.76 -3.88 3.48
N LYS A 102 15.78 -4.75 3.70
CA LYS A 102 15.42 -5.80 2.75
C LYS A 102 14.06 -5.52 2.13
N ALA A 103 13.71 -6.30 1.11
CA ALA A 103 12.42 -6.16 0.45
C ALA A 103 11.30 -6.41 1.45
N LYS A 104 10.33 -5.50 1.50
CA LYS A 104 9.14 -5.66 2.30
C LYS A 104 8.01 -6.11 1.42
N LYS A 105 7.15 -6.98 1.95
CA LYS A 105 6.11 -7.59 1.14
C LYS A 105 4.88 -7.95 1.96
N ILE A 106 3.80 -8.23 1.24
CA ILE A 106 2.58 -8.78 1.82
C ILE A 106 2.67 -10.28 1.63
N THR A 107 2.54 -11.04 2.72
CA THR A 107 2.71 -12.50 2.68
C THR A 107 1.49 -13.24 2.15
N LEU A 108 0.32 -12.60 2.15
CA LEU A 108 -0.89 -13.20 1.61
C LEU A 108 -0.76 -13.30 0.07
N PRO A 109 -1.02 -14.48 -0.51
CA PRO A 109 -0.99 -14.58 -1.97
C PRO A 109 -1.98 -13.61 -2.61
N PRO A 110 -1.56 -12.85 -3.63
CA PRO A 110 -2.42 -11.83 -4.24
C PRO A 110 -3.75 -12.36 -4.77
N HIS A 111 -3.80 -13.62 -5.21
CA HIS A 111 -5.04 -14.19 -5.76
C HIS A 111 -6.13 -14.38 -4.71
N LEU A 112 -5.79 -14.28 -3.42
CA LEU A 112 -6.76 -14.36 -2.34
C LEU A 112 -7.35 -13.01 -2.00
N VAL A 113 -6.87 -11.93 -2.64
CA VAL A 113 -7.34 -10.58 -2.40
C VAL A 113 -8.22 -10.14 -3.57
N THR A 114 -9.39 -9.57 -3.23
CA THR A 114 -10.27 -9.03 -4.25
C THR A 114 -9.78 -7.67 -4.69
N TRP A 115 -9.46 -7.54 -5.96
CA TRP A 115 -8.99 -6.29 -6.56
C TRP A 115 -10.16 -5.45 -7.04
N ASP A 116 -10.02 -4.14 -6.92
CA ASP A 116 -10.87 -3.21 -7.65
C ASP A 116 -10.47 -3.31 -9.12
N GLN A 117 -11.43 -3.64 -9.99
CA GLN A 117 -11.16 -3.84 -11.40
C GLN A 117 -10.56 -2.61 -12.08
N ARG A 118 -10.88 -1.43 -11.56
CA ARG A 118 -10.32 -0.19 -12.09
C ARG A 118 -8.81 -0.11 -11.94
N LEU A 119 -8.26 -0.85 -10.97
CA LEU A 119 -6.83 -0.85 -10.70
C LEU A 119 -6.08 -1.90 -11.51
N LEU A 120 -6.79 -2.81 -12.13
CA LEU A 120 -6.18 -3.89 -12.90
C LEU A 120 -5.90 -3.50 -14.36
N LYS A 121 -6.37 -2.37 -14.76
CA LYS A 121 -6.22 -1.88 -16.15
C LYS A 121 -4.95 -1.06 -16.32
#